data_13c9926ccb3144a8a2e4a93e02040574
#
_entry.id   13c9926ccb3144a8a2e4a93e02040574
#
_cell.length_a   1.000
_cell.length_b   1.000
_cell.length_c   1.000
_cell.angle_alpha   90.00
_cell.angle_beta   90.00
_cell.angle_gamma   90.00
#
_symmetry.space_group_name_H-M   'P 1'
#
loop_
_entity.id
_entity.type
_entity.pdbx_description
1 polymer ?
#
loop_
_entity_poly.entity_id
_entity_poly.type
_entity_poly.pdbx_seq_one_letter_code
_entity_poly.pdbx_strand_id
1 'polypeptide(L)'
;TWKTILLQDSTSPIMEQLMFFHDHTMMILIIITILVGQMLTSMLFNKFIHRFLLEGQLIEMIWTILPAMTLILIALPSLRLLYIMDEINSPVISIKAIGHQWYWSYEYSDYKNLEFDSYMIPTNELNKFNFRLLDVDNRMTIPFLTQVRLIVTSMDVIHSWTIPSIGIKIDGTPGRLNQMSFNTNRTSLLYGQCSEICGANHSFMPIVVESISP
;
A
#
# COMPACT_ATOMS: atom_id res chain seq x y z
N THR A 1 3.95 -3.51 14.11
CA THR A 1 2.54 -3.88 14.10
C THR A 1 1.76 -3.49 15.36
N TRP A 2 2.45 -3.04 16.40
CA TRP A 2 1.82 -2.48 17.58
C TRP A 2 1.33 -1.05 17.30
N LYS A 3 0.04 -0.75 17.60
CA LYS A 3 -0.55 0.60 17.50
C LYS A 3 -0.25 1.30 16.16
N THR A 4 -0.43 0.61 15.04
CA THR A 4 -0.24 1.19 13.71
C THR A 4 -1.38 2.14 13.39
N ILE A 5 -1.28 3.39 13.80
CA ILE A 5 -2.28 4.45 13.55
C ILE A 5 -1.95 5.23 12.28
N LEU A 6 -0.67 5.36 11.98
CA LEU A 6 -0.13 6.05 10.80
C LEU A 6 0.53 5.06 9.85
N LEU A 7 1.19 5.58 8.81
CA LEU A 7 2.01 4.78 7.90
C LEU A 7 3.08 4.03 8.69
N GLN A 8 3.34 2.78 8.30
CA GLN A 8 4.43 1.99 8.87
C GLN A 8 5.78 2.56 8.42
N ASP A 9 6.81 2.39 9.27
CA ASP A 9 8.17 2.77 8.92
C ASP A 9 8.61 2.08 7.63
N SER A 10 9.12 2.86 6.70
CA SER A 10 9.53 2.36 5.38
C SER A 10 10.69 1.37 5.49
N THR A 11 10.61 0.30 4.72
CA THR A 11 11.69 -0.68 4.54
C THR A 11 12.21 -0.71 3.12
N SER A 12 11.62 0.07 2.22
CA SER A 12 12.01 0.19 0.83
C SER A 12 12.14 1.65 0.41
N PRO A 13 12.95 1.97 -0.62
CA PRO A 13 13.03 3.31 -1.18
C PRO A 13 11.67 3.80 -1.73
N ILE A 14 10.87 2.90 -2.29
CA ILE A 14 9.54 3.22 -2.82
C ILE A 14 8.62 3.69 -1.70
N MET A 15 8.61 2.99 -0.56
CA MET A 15 7.78 3.39 0.58
C MET A 15 8.22 4.72 1.18
N GLU A 16 9.53 5.05 1.18
CA GLU A 16 10.01 6.37 1.57
C GLU A 16 9.42 7.46 0.68
N GLN A 17 9.43 7.27 -0.64
CA GLN A 17 8.84 8.22 -1.57
C GLN A 17 7.32 8.34 -1.40
N LEU A 18 6.63 7.24 -1.11
CA LEU A 18 5.20 7.24 -0.77
C LEU A 18 4.91 8.05 0.50
N MET A 19 5.75 7.95 1.53
CA MET A 19 5.61 8.74 2.76
C MET A 19 5.79 10.24 2.48
N PHE A 20 6.80 10.64 1.72
CA PHE A 20 6.98 12.03 1.33
C PHE A 20 5.81 12.56 0.48
N PHE A 21 5.30 11.75 -0.43
CA PHE A 21 4.12 12.11 -1.21
C PHE A 21 2.87 12.26 -0.34
N HIS A 22 2.67 11.35 0.62
CA HIS A 22 1.58 11.45 1.60
C HIS A 22 1.67 12.76 2.40
N ASP A 23 2.83 13.11 2.94
CA ASP A 23 3.00 14.31 3.74
C ASP A 23 2.77 15.59 2.91
N HIS A 24 3.24 15.59 1.66
CA HIS A 24 2.96 16.69 0.72
C HIS A 24 1.46 16.87 0.46
N THR A 25 0.75 15.79 0.17
CA THR A 25 -0.71 15.83 -0.07
C THR A 25 -1.48 16.19 1.19
N MET A 26 -1.09 15.68 2.36
CA MET A 26 -1.72 16.01 3.64
C MET A 26 -1.56 17.49 4.01
N MET A 27 -0.42 18.10 3.73
CA MET A 27 -0.23 19.54 3.92
C MET A 27 -1.25 20.35 3.09
N ILE A 28 -1.43 20.00 1.82
CA ILE A 28 -2.43 20.66 0.95
C ILE A 28 -3.85 20.44 1.49
N LEU A 29 -4.20 19.21 1.86
CA LEU A 29 -5.52 18.87 2.38
C LEU A 29 -5.84 19.60 3.70
N ILE A 30 -4.86 19.75 4.59
CA ILE A 30 -5.02 20.50 5.85
C ILE A 30 -5.30 21.97 5.56
N ILE A 31 -4.58 22.60 4.64
CA ILE A 31 -4.79 24.00 4.23
C ILE A 31 -6.22 24.17 3.71
N ILE A 32 -6.67 23.30 2.80
CA ILE A 32 -8.02 23.35 2.25
C ILE A 32 -9.06 23.15 3.33
N THR A 33 -8.86 22.17 4.23
CA THR A 33 -9.79 21.86 5.32
C THR A 33 -9.94 23.03 6.29
N ILE A 34 -8.83 23.69 6.66
CA ILE A 34 -8.86 24.86 7.54
C ILE A 34 -9.58 26.02 6.84
N LEU A 35 -9.29 26.29 5.58
CA LEU A 35 -9.91 27.37 4.82
C LEU A 35 -11.43 27.17 4.71
N VAL A 36 -11.87 25.99 4.29
CA VAL A 36 -13.30 25.68 4.16
C VAL A 36 -13.97 25.65 5.52
N GLY A 37 -13.35 25.06 6.54
CA GLY A 37 -13.86 25.05 7.91
C GLY A 37 -14.04 26.46 8.49
N GLN A 38 -13.07 27.36 8.25
CA GLN A 38 -13.16 28.76 8.67
C GLN A 38 -14.30 29.47 7.95
N MET A 39 -14.45 29.27 6.64
CA MET A 39 -15.55 29.85 5.87
C MET A 39 -16.92 29.38 6.41
N LEU A 40 -17.09 28.08 6.62
CA LEU A 40 -18.35 27.51 7.15
C LEU A 40 -18.66 28.03 8.54
N THR A 41 -17.68 28.04 9.45
CA THR A 41 -17.90 28.55 10.83
C THR A 41 -18.17 30.04 10.84
N SER A 42 -17.50 30.84 10.02
CA SER A 42 -17.76 32.28 9.91
C SER A 42 -19.20 32.57 9.46
N MET A 43 -19.76 31.75 8.57
CA MET A 43 -21.17 31.90 8.13
C MET A 43 -22.19 31.67 9.25
N LEU A 44 -21.89 30.79 10.22
CA LEU A 44 -22.75 30.53 11.35
C LEU A 44 -22.88 31.76 12.29
N PHE A 45 -21.82 32.55 12.40
CA PHE A 45 -21.77 33.74 13.27
C PHE A 45 -22.00 35.05 12.53
N ASN A 46 -22.02 35.03 11.19
CA ASN A 46 -22.21 36.20 10.37
C ASN A 46 -23.66 36.66 10.37
N LYS A 47 -23.87 37.96 10.64
CA LYS A 47 -25.19 38.60 10.64
C LYS A 47 -25.47 39.40 9.36
N PHE A 48 -24.49 39.52 8.46
CA PHE A 48 -24.66 40.22 7.20
C PHE A 48 -25.36 39.34 6.16
N ILE A 49 -26.35 39.92 5.47
CA ILE A 49 -27.17 39.23 4.48
C ILE A 49 -27.15 40.03 3.19
N HIS A 50 -26.90 39.35 2.08
CA HIS A 50 -27.01 39.91 0.74
C HIS A 50 -28.08 39.13 -0.04
N ARG A 51 -29.33 39.62 -0.02
CA ARG A 51 -30.48 38.91 -0.62
C ARG A 51 -30.53 38.94 -2.14
N PHE A 52 -29.82 39.88 -2.76
CA PHE A 52 -29.87 40.14 -4.20
C PHE A 52 -28.60 39.67 -4.94
N LEU A 53 -27.79 38.83 -4.31
CA LEU A 53 -26.63 38.21 -4.97
C LEU A 53 -27.11 37.13 -5.93
N LEU A 54 -27.11 37.43 -7.24
CA LEU A 54 -27.54 36.52 -8.29
C LEU A 54 -26.37 35.82 -8.95
N GLU A 55 -25.20 36.48 -9.05
CA GLU A 55 -24.00 35.97 -9.69
C GLU A 55 -22.73 36.57 -9.07
N GLY A 56 -21.63 35.89 -9.19
CA GLY A 56 -20.34 36.36 -8.69
C GLY A 56 -19.21 35.86 -9.57
N GLN A 57 -19.17 36.27 -10.85
CA GLN A 57 -18.26 35.72 -11.88
C GLN A 57 -16.79 35.74 -11.48
N LEU A 58 -16.31 36.79 -10.80
CA LEU A 58 -14.93 36.89 -10.36
C LEU A 58 -14.58 35.80 -9.34
N ILE A 59 -15.42 35.61 -8.33
CA ILE A 59 -15.16 34.62 -7.28
C ILE A 59 -15.32 33.20 -7.84
N GLU A 60 -16.27 32.97 -8.77
CA GLU A 60 -16.45 31.71 -9.45
C GLU A 60 -15.20 31.31 -10.25
N MET A 61 -14.61 32.26 -10.97
CA MET A 61 -13.34 32.02 -11.67
C MET A 61 -12.21 31.67 -10.71
N ILE A 62 -12.09 32.37 -9.57
CA ILE A 62 -11.06 32.12 -8.56
C ILE A 62 -11.21 30.70 -8.00
N TRP A 63 -12.40 30.31 -7.54
CA TRP A 63 -12.57 28.99 -6.94
C TRP A 63 -12.54 27.83 -7.93
N THR A 64 -12.62 28.11 -9.23
CA THR A 64 -12.41 27.12 -10.29
C THR A 64 -10.92 26.94 -10.61
N ILE A 65 -10.16 28.04 -10.71
CA ILE A 65 -8.74 28.00 -11.09
C ILE A 65 -7.88 27.46 -9.94
N LEU A 66 -8.10 27.90 -8.69
CA LEU A 66 -7.30 27.47 -7.54
C LEU A 66 -7.33 25.96 -7.30
N PRO A 67 -8.49 25.27 -7.27
CA PRO A 67 -8.54 23.82 -7.16
C PRO A 67 -7.87 23.12 -8.35
N ALA A 68 -8.01 23.63 -9.57
CA ALA A 68 -7.34 23.06 -10.74
C ALA A 68 -5.80 23.12 -10.59
N MET A 69 -5.25 24.24 -10.11
CA MET A 69 -3.83 24.35 -9.82
C MET A 69 -3.36 23.42 -8.70
N THR A 70 -4.14 23.28 -7.63
CA THR A 70 -3.81 22.37 -6.53
C THR A 70 -3.83 20.91 -6.98
N LEU A 71 -4.76 20.51 -7.84
CA LEU A 71 -4.78 19.16 -8.43
C LEU A 71 -3.54 18.89 -9.29
N ILE A 72 -3.07 19.87 -10.07
CA ILE A 72 -1.82 19.74 -10.85
C ILE A 72 -0.62 19.54 -9.91
N LEU A 73 -0.54 20.30 -8.82
CA LEU A 73 0.55 20.18 -7.83
C LEU A 73 0.57 18.77 -7.17
N ILE A 74 -0.58 18.14 -7.01
CA ILE A 74 -0.66 16.77 -6.49
C ILE A 74 -0.38 15.74 -7.60
N ALA A 75 -0.88 15.95 -8.81
CA ALA A 75 -0.77 15.00 -9.91
C ALA A 75 0.67 14.79 -10.38
N LEU A 76 1.49 15.83 -10.46
CA LEU A 76 2.85 15.74 -10.95
C LEU A 76 3.73 14.77 -10.13
N PRO A 77 3.86 14.90 -8.79
CA PRO A 77 4.61 13.94 -7.99
C PRO A 77 3.95 12.55 -7.96
N SER A 78 2.63 12.45 -8.00
CA SER A 78 1.91 11.19 -8.07
C SER A 78 2.25 10.40 -9.33
N LEU A 79 2.21 11.03 -10.49
CA LEU A 79 2.56 10.40 -11.77
C LEU A 79 4.03 9.98 -11.81
N ARG A 80 4.93 10.82 -11.31
CA ARG A 80 6.36 10.47 -11.22
C ARG A 80 6.56 9.21 -10.38
N LEU A 81 5.90 9.12 -9.24
CA LEU A 81 5.99 7.96 -8.35
C LEU A 81 5.42 6.70 -9.01
N LEU A 82 4.29 6.82 -9.70
CA LEU A 82 3.67 5.73 -10.44
C LEU A 82 4.64 5.13 -11.48
N TYR A 83 5.32 5.96 -12.27
CA TYR A 83 6.31 5.50 -13.24
C TYR A 83 7.49 4.78 -12.59
N ILE A 84 7.98 5.29 -11.43
CA ILE A 84 9.07 4.65 -10.68
C ILE A 84 8.64 3.26 -10.16
N MET A 85 7.40 3.12 -9.73
CA MET A 85 6.87 1.85 -9.23
C MET A 85 6.68 0.80 -10.32
N ASP A 86 6.32 1.23 -11.53
CA ASP A 86 6.11 0.33 -12.67
C ASP A 86 7.42 -0.14 -13.31
N GLU A 87 8.51 0.56 -13.08
CA GLU A 87 9.80 0.23 -13.69
C GLU A 87 10.42 -1.00 -13.03
N ILE A 88 10.70 -2.02 -13.84
CA ILE A 88 11.35 -3.26 -13.39
C ILE A 88 12.83 -3.20 -13.74
N ASN A 89 13.66 -2.89 -12.73
CA ASN A 89 15.10 -2.80 -12.88
C ASN A 89 15.77 -4.10 -12.53
N SER A 90 16.29 -4.81 -13.54
CA SER A 90 17.21 -5.97 -13.45
C SER A 90 17.07 -6.81 -12.16
N PRO A 91 15.98 -7.55 -11.97
CA PRO A 91 15.76 -8.32 -10.76
C PRO A 91 16.78 -9.45 -10.66
N VAL A 92 17.30 -9.66 -9.45
CA VAL A 92 18.24 -10.75 -9.14
C VAL A 92 17.49 -12.04 -8.80
N ILE A 93 16.33 -11.90 -8.14
CA ILE A 93 15.50 -13.02 -7.70
C ILE A 93 14.07 -12.78 -8.17
N SER A 94 13.44 -13.84 -8.69
CA SER A 94 12.04 -13.84 -9.09
C SER A 94 11.25 -14.82 -8.22
N ILE A 95 10.22 -14.30 -7.54
CA ILE A 95 9.34 -15.08 -6.69
C ILE A 95 7.92 -14.95 -7.24
N LYS A 96 7.21 -16.05 -7.34
CA LYS A 96 5.80 -16.08 -7.70
C LYS A 96 4.98 -16.35 -6.46
N ALA A 97 4.03 -15.48 -6.17
CA ALA A 97 3.05 -15.63 -5.10
C ALA A 97 1.68 -15.97 -5.72
N ILE A 98 1.07 -17.02 -5.24
CA ILE A 98 -0.21 -17.54 -5.73
C ILE A 98 -1.21 -17.50 -4.58
N GLY A 99 -2.31 -16.76 -4.78
CA GLY A 99 -3.40 -16.68 -3.82
C GLY A 99 -4.35 -17.87 -3.94
N HIS A 100 -4.76 -18.40 -2.79
CA HIS A 100 -5.75 -19.47 -2.64
C HIS A 100 -6.77 -19.09 -1.56
N GLN A 101 -7.89 -19.77 -1.51
CA GLN A 101 -8.86 -19.66 -0.41
C GLN A 101 -8.50 -20.68 0.71
N TRP A 102 -7.79 -20.32 1.79
CA TRP A 102 -7.34 -19.00 2.21
C TRP A 102 -5.91 -19.13 2.73
N TYR A 103 -4.97 -19.16 1.82
CA TYR A 103 -3.53 -19.21 2.09
C TYR A 103 -2.74 -18.68 0.89
N TRP A 104 -1.45 -18.51 1.04
CA TRP A 104 -0.55 -18.16 -0.05
C TRP A 104 0.40 -19.30 -0.34
N SER A 105 0.74 -19.55 -1.61
CA SER A 105 1.85 -20.39 -2.00
C SER A 105 2.92 -19.58 -2.71
N TYR A 106 4.18 -19.95 -2.52
CA TYR A 106 5.33 -19.27 -3.08
C TYR A 106 6.19 -20.22 -3.90
N GLU A 107 6.56 -19.79 -5.11
CA GLU A 107 7.47 -20.48 -6.01
C GLU A 107 8.68 -19.59 -6.28
N TYR A 108 9.89 -20.12 -6.04
CA TYR A 108 11.14 -19.41 -6.32
C TYR A 108 11.67 -19.86 -7.67
N SER A 109 11.45 -19.07 -8.70
CA SER A 109 11.72 -19.45 -10.09
C SER A 109 13.20 -19.73 -10.39
N ASP A 110 14.11 -19.15 -9.61
CA ASP A 110 15.56 -19.28 -9.79
C ASP A 110 16.14 -20.54 -9.14
N TYR A 111 15.35 -21.23 -8.32
CA TYR A 111 15.76 -22.44 -7.61
C TYR A 111 14.91 -23.64 -8.02
N LYS A 112 15.56 -24.79 -8.24
CA LYS A 112 14.84 -26.00 -8.61
C LYS A 112 14.01 -26.53 -7.45
N ASN A 113 12.70 -26.70 -7.68
CA ASN A 113 11.75 -27.31 -6.73
C ASN A 113 11.65 -26.61 -5.37
N LEU A 114 11.84 -25.28 -5.33
CA LEU A 114 11.59 -24.49 -4.13
C LEU A 114 10.20 -23.86 -4.21
N GLU A 115 9.23 -24.60 -3.71
CA GLU A 115 7.85 -24.18 -3.56
C GLU A 115 7.32 -24.59 -2.20
N PHE A 116 6.46 -23.76 -1.60
CA PHE A 116 5.85 -24.06 -0.31
C PHE A 116 4.57 -23.27 -0.10
N ASP A 117 3.70 -23.81 0.75
CA ASP A 117 2.49 -23.14 1.22
C ASP A 117 2.77 -22.37 2.50
N SER A 118 2.05 -21.28 2.68
CA SER A 118 2.13 -20.39 3.84
C SER A 118 0.75 -20.21 4.43
N TYR A 119 0.51 -20.81 5.59
CA TYR A 119 -0.74 -20.77 6.34
C TYR A 119 -0.61 -19.92 7.58
N MET A 120 -1.69 -19.25 7.97
CA MET A 120 -1.77 -18.55 9.25
C MET A 120 -1.60 -19.55 10.42
N ILE A 121 -0.78 -19.21 11.39
CA ILE A 121 -0.64 -20.01 12.61
C ILE A 121 -1.94 -19.89 13.44
N PRO A 122 -2.60 -21.01 13.78
CA PRO A 122 -3.78 -21.00 14.62
C PRO A 122 -3.47 -20.50 16.03
N THR A 123 -4.45 -19.86 16.67
CA THR A 123 -4.27 -19.19 17.98
C THR A 123 -3.78 -20.16 19.10
N ASN A 124 -4.15 -21.44 19.03
CA ASN A 124 -3.74 -22.48 19.97
C ASN A 124 -2.28 -22.95 19.81
N GLU A 125 -1.64 -22.65 18.69
CA GLU A 125 -0.27 -23.03 18.36
C GLU A 125 0.73 -21.86 18.46
N LEU A 126 0.24 -20.68 18.80
CA LEU A 126 1.07 -19.48 18.93
C LEU A 126 2.07 -19.57 20.05
N ASN A 127 3.33 -19.25 19.76
CA ASN A 127 4.36 -19.04 20.73
C ASN A 127 4.26 -17.63 21.34
N LYS A 128 4.92 -17.42 22.48
CA LYS A 128 4.90 -16.16 23.24
C LYS A 128 5.30 -14.90 22.41
N PHE A 129 6.09 -15.08 21.34
CA PHE A 129 6.63 -14.00 20.52
C PHE A 129 5.92 -13.86 19.16
N ASN A 130 4.95 -14.72 18.85
CA ASN A 130 4.19 -14.64 17.60
C ASN A 130 3.05 -13.63 17.70
N PHE A 131 2.78 -12.95 16.57
CA PHE A 131 1.64 -12.06 16.46
C PHE A 131 0.39 -12.85 16.06
N ARG A 132 -0.65 -12.74 16.87
CA ARG A 132 -1.94 -13.35 16.58
C ARG A 132 -2.50 -12.82 15.26
N LEU A 133 -2.95 -13.71 14.38
CA LEU A 133 -3.56 -13.45 13.07
C LEU A 133 -2.62 -12.85 12.01
N LEU A 134 -1.34 -12.73 12.29
CA LEU A 134 -0.35 -12.17 11.35
C LEU A 134 0.79 -13.13 11.05
N ASP A 135 1.17 -13.99 11.99
CA ASP A 135 2.26 -14.94 11.78
C ASP A 135 1.81 -16.17 10.96
N VAL A 136 2.76 -16.69 10.20
CA VAL A 136 2.61 -17.84 9.31
C VAL A 136 3.60 -18.95 9.68
N ASP A 137 3.29 -20.18 9.29
CA ASP A 137 4.14 -21.36 9.43
C ASP A 137 5.42 -21.26 8.57
N ASN A 138 5.27 -20.84 7.30
CA ASN A 138 6.37 -20.69 6.35
C ASN A 138 6.42 -19.26 5.83
N ARG A 139 7.54 -18.57 6.04
CA ARG A 139 7.75 -17.18 5.64
C ARG A 139 8.39 -17.10 4.26
N MET A 140 8.03 -16.10 3.47
CA MET A 140 8.74 -15.76 2.24
C MET A 140 10.07 -15.10 2.59
N THR A 141 11.20 -15.75 2.33
CA THR A 141 12.53 -15.26 2.67
C THR A 141 13.19 -14.57 1.50
N ILE A 142 13.75 -13.39 1.72
CA ILE A 142 14.46 -12.61 0.71
C ILE A 142 15.76 -12.03 1.28
N PRO A 143 16.83 -11.88 0.49
CA PRO A 143 18.02 -11.15 0.91
C PRO A 143 17.75 -9.63 0.89
N PHE A 144 18.27 -8.91 1.91
CA PHE A 144 18.18 -7.45 1.92
C PHE A 144 19.09 -6.82 0.86
N LEU A 145 18.84 -5.56 0.49
CA LEU A 145 19.54 -4.81 -0.57
C LEU A 145 19.57 -5.51 -1.94
N THR A 146 18.69 -6.47 -2.14
CA THR A 146 18.59 -7.22 -3.40
C THR A 146 17.30 -6.88 -4.11
N GLN A 147 17.37 -6.64 -5.43
CA GLN A 147 16.19 -6.38 -6.23
C GLN A 147 15.41 -7.66 -6.47
N VAL A 148 14.22 -7.74 -5.91
CA VAL A 148 13.31 -8.88 -6.01
C VAL A 148 12.18 -8.53 -6.97
N ARG A 149 11.89 -9.42 -7.91
CA ARG A 149 10.70 -9.39 -8.75
C ARG A 149 9.64 -10.28 -8.13
N LEU A 150 8.51 -9.71 -7.81
CA LEU A 150 7.34 -10.44 -7.35
C LEU A 150 6.33 -10.56 -8.49
N ILE A 151 5.92 -11.78 -8.79
CA ILE A 151 4.87 -12.11 -9.75
C ILE A 151 3.70 -12.62 -8.94
N VAL A 152 2.52 -12.04 -9.11
CA VAL A 152 1.33 -12.39 -8.32
C VAL A 152 0.21 -12.87 -9.23
N THR A 153 -0.40 -13.98 -8.84
CA THR A 153 -1.58 -14.56 -9.49
C THR A 153 -2.48 -15.22 -8.46
N SER A 154 -3.56 -15.81 -8.91
CA SER A 154 -4.49 -16.59 -8.07
C SER A 154 -4.92 -17.86 -8.79
N MET A 155 -5.27 -18.90 -8.04
CA MET A 155 -5.80 -20.15 -8.56
C MET A 155 -7.34 -20.23 -8.52
N ASP A 156 -7.99 -19.36 -7.75
CA ASP A 156 -9.44 -19.41 -7.51
C ASP A 156 -10.12 -18.05 -7.71
N VAL A 157 -10.18 -17.21 -6.70
CA VAL A 157 -10.80 -15.88 -6.72
C VAL A 157 -9.71 -14.79 -6.74
N ILE A 158 -10.12 -13.55 -6.86
CA ILE A 158 -9.18 -12.42 -6.78
C ILE A 158 -8.69 -12.27 -5.34
N HIS A 159 -7.38 -12.12 -5.16
CA HIS A 159 -6.70 -11.80 -3.92
C HIS A 159 -5.81 -10.56 -4.15
N SER A 160 -5.23 -9.99 -3.11
CA SER A 160 -4.25 -8.92 -3.25
C SER A 160 -3.10 -9.13 -2.26
N TRP A 161 -1.90 -9.30 -2.79
CA TRP A 161 -0.68 -9.43 -2.00
C TRP A 161 -0.17 -8.05 -1.60
N THR A 162 -0.03 -7.81 -0.29
CA THR A 162 0.26 -6.46 0.21
C THR A 162 1.17 -6.52 1.42
N ILE A 163 2.23 -5.69 1.40
CA ILE A 163 3.05 -5.39 2.59
C ILE A 163 3.20 -3.88 2.72
N PRO A 164 2.52 -3.26 3.69
CA PRO A 164 2.51 -1.80 3.87
C PRO A 164 3.89 -1.18 4.08
N SER A 165 4.78 -1.84 4.83
CA SER A 165 6.12 -1.31 5.12
C SER A 165 7.06 -1.29 3.90
N ILE A 166 6.80 -2.12 2.89
CA ILE A 166 7.51 -2.09 1.60
C ILE A 166 6.83 -1.10 0.63
N GLY A 167 5.55 -0.78 0.86
CA GLY A 167 4.77 0.07 -0.03
C GLY A 167 4.27 -0.64 -1.28
N ILE A 168 4.04 -1.96 -1.20
CA ILE A 168 3.58 -2.78 -2.33
C ILE A 168 2.18 -3.28 -2.10
N LYS A 169 1.39 -3.23 -3.18
CA LYS A 169 0.09 -3.88 -3.31
C LYS A 169 -0.08 -4.35 -4.76
N ILE A 170 -0.30 -5.65 -4.93
CA ILE A 170 -0.46 -6.28 -6.24
C ILE A 170 -1.64 -7.23 -6.20
N ASP A 171 -2.56 -7.07 -7.11
CA ASP A 171 -3.72 -7.95 -7.21
C ASP A 171 -3.35 -9.29 -7.86
N GLY A 172 -3.75 -10.38 -7.22
CA GLY A 172 -3.67 -11.74 -7.75
C GLY A 172 -4.96 -12.09 -8.48
N THR A 173 -4.97 -11.94 -9.80
CA THR A 173 -6.13 -12.24 -10.64
C THR A 173 -5.97 -13.60 -11.29
N PRO A 174 -6.97 -14.50 -11.25
CA PRO A 174 -6.93 -15.77 -11.95
C PRO A 174 -6.67 -15.61 -13.45
N GLY A 175 -5.74 -16.39 -13.99
CA GLY A 175 -5.38 -16.36 -15.41
C GLY A 175 -4.52 -15.16 -15.83
N ARG A 176 -4.09 -14.29 -14.91
CA ARG A 176 -3.23 -13.14 -15.16
C ARG A 176 -2.02 -13.13 -14.23
N LEU A 177 -0.86 -12.76 -14.77
CA LEU A 177 0.37 -12.55 -14.02
C LEU A 177 0.62 -11.05 -13.86
N ASN A 178 0.41 -10.51 -12.68
CA ASN A 178 0.80 -9.16 -12.32
C ASN A 178 2.21 -9.19 -11.73
N GLN A 179 2.99 -8.13 -11.92
CA GLN A 179 4.35 -8.08 -11.42
C GLN A 179 4.71 -6.71 -10.87
N MET A 180 5.61 -6.71 -9.91
CA MET A 180 6.25 -5.52 -9.36
C MET A 180 7.65 -5.89 -8.87
N SER A 181 8.55 -4.92 -8.79
CA SER A 181 9.87 -5.15 -8.23
C SER A 181 10.12 -4.27 -7.02
N PHE A 182 10.89 -4.77 -6.06
CA PHE A 182 11.25 -4.06 -4.85
C PHE A 182 12.58 -4.54 -4.27
N ASN A 183 13.13 -3.75 -3.39
CA ASN A 183 14.22 -4.14 -2.51
C ASN A 183 13.92 -3.69 -1.09
N THR A 184 14.55 -4.34 -0.11
CA THR A 184 14.47 -3.95 1.29
C THR A 184 15.79 -3.37 1.76
N ASN A 185 15.74 -2.28 2.54
CA ASN A 185 16.92 -1.55 2.99
C ASN A 185 17.53 -2.14 4.28
N ARG A 186 16.81 -3.02 4.97
CA ARG A 186 17.22 -3.60 6.25
C ARG A 186 16.69 -5.02 6.42
N THR A 187 17.37 -5.78 7.25
CA THR A 187 16.89 -7.09 7.71
C THR A 187 15.74 -6.90 8.72
N SER A 188 14.64 -7.58 8.51
CA SER A 188 13.45 -7.48 9.37
C SER A 188 12.39 -8.51 9.00
N LEU A 189 11.40 -8.68 9.89
CA LEU A 189 10.14 -9.35 9.58
C LEU A 189 9.12 -8.30 9.17
N LEU A 190 8.49 -8.50 8.01
CA LEU A 190 7.54 -7.60 7.39
C LEU A 190 6.21 -8.31 7.26
N TYR A 191 5.16 -7.67 7.78
CA TYR A 191 3.82 -8.25 7.86
C TYR A 191 2.87 -7.59 6.88
N GLY A 192 2.02 -8.40 6.28
CA GLY A 192 0.96 -7.97 5.39
C GLY A 192 -0.29 -8.83 5.53
N GLN A 193 -1.33 -8.43 4.83
CA GLN A 193 -2.60 -9.13 4.81
C GLN A 193 -3.19 -9.06 3.41
N CYS A 194 -4.03 -10.03 3.05
CA CYS A 194 -4.81 -9.97 1.82
C CYS A 194 -5.63 -8.68 1.77
N SER A 195 -5.56 -7.95 0.66
CA SER A 195 -6.17 -6.63 0.50
C SER A 195 -7.27 -6.60 -0.57
N GLU A 196 -7.76 -7.77 -1.02
CA GLU A 196 -8.93 -7.91 -1.88
C GLU A 196 -9.87 -8.97 -1.32
N ILE A 197 -11.16 -8.66 -1.25
CA ILE A 197 -12.19 -9.53 -0.64
C ILE A 197 -12.26 -10.86 -1.39
N CYS A 198 -11.93 -11.96 -0.71
CA CYS A 198 -11.80 -13.29 -1.30
C CYS A 198 -12.69 -14.35 -0.64
N GLY A 199 -13.57 -14.00 0.29
CA GLY A 199 -14.50 -14.91 0.94
C GLY A 199 -14.48 -14.88 2.48
N ALA A 200 -14.95 -15.94 3.12
CA ALA A 200 -15.20 -15.99 4.57
C ALA A 200 -13.94 -15.80 5.42
N ASN A 201 -12.81 -16.38 5.01
CA ASN A 201 -11.54 -16.28 5.73
C ASN A 201 -10.58 -15.25 5.12
N HIS A 202 -11.11 -14.21 4.45
CA HIS A 202 -10.31 -13.13 3.87
C HIS A 202 -9.33 -12.50 4.86
N SER A 203 -9.71 -12.31 6.11
CA SER A 203 -8.86 -11.73 7.16
C SER A 203 -7.86 -12.72 7.77
N PHE A 204 -7.88 -13.99 7.37
CA PHE A 204 -7.13 -15.09 7.98
C PHE A 204 -6.12 -15.73 7.02
N MET A 205 -5.60 -14.96 6.06
CA MET A 205 -4.53 -15.32 5.14
C MET A 205 -3.43 -14.26 5.13
N PRO A 206 -2.66 -14.16 6.22
CA PRO A 206 -1.60 -13.16 6.35
C PRO A 206 -0.41 -13.46 5.45
N ILE A 207 0.44 -12.43 5.31
CA ILE A 207 1.66 -12.47 4.51
C ILE A 207 2.82 -12.09 5.42
N VAL A 208 3.87 -12.91 5.46
CA VAL A 208 5.09 -12.58 6.20
C VAL A 208 6.29 -12.71 5.28
N VAL A 209 7.07 -11.63 5.19
CA VAL A 209 8.35 -11.60 4.48
C VAL A 209 9.47 -11.46 5.49
N GLU A 210 10.44 -12.35 5.41
CA GLU A 210 11.66 -12.32 6.20
C GLU A 210 12.81 -11.82 5.34
N SER A 211 13.30 -10.62 5.64
CA SER A 211 14.48 -10.04 4.99
C SER A 211 15.72 -10.40 5.79
N ILE A 212 16.61 -11.18 5.19
CA ILE A 212 17.83 -11.71 5.81
C ILE A 212 19.11 -11.14 5.17
N SER A 213 20.23 -11.27 5.89
CA SER A 213 21.54 -11.04 5.27
C SER A 213 21.87 -12.17 4.29
N PRO A 214 22.49 -11.88 3.14
CA PRO A 214 22.93 -12.88 2.19
C PRO A 214 24.04 -13.76 2.73
#